data_d9cfd7b5ea7441f041344b7c8b958448
#
_entry.id   d9cfd7b5ea7441f041344b7c8b958448
#
_cell.length_a   1.000
_cell.length_b   1.000
_cell.length_c   1.000
_cell.angle_alpha   90.00
_cell.angle_beta   90.00
_cell.angle_gamma   90.00
#
_symmetry.space_group_name_H-M   'P 1'
#
loop_
_entity.id
_entity.type
_entity.pdbx_description
1 polymer ?
#
loop_
_entity_poly.entity_id
_entity_poly.type
_entity_poly.pdbx_seq_one_letter_code
_entity_poly.pdbx_strand_id
1 'polypeptide(L)'
;MVGEGGVQVKQWDREVRSDFAIYTQVNLENVEKEADNTNKLPKPQQTLQMQGNVIVKTAQGNVISDNVLLDLLKQHAILEGLDTSKEGRIRIEANLSDLETNRGKKETEPELQNTSEEASQNSESTQVLLLASRAVLDNRKHQAMFEGNVEMERTPGNLYIHAGKITLHLNESQELQFIQAVQEVCFEQPGRVAKADQASFDEITQTILLEGNAEVQSGQYHLQGNSINLYLDVNKGIEIGRAHV
;
A
#
# COMPACT_ATOMS: atom_id res chain seq x y z
N MET A 1 5.57 24.79 -16.49
CA MET A 1 5.17 25.71 -15.38
C MET A 1 5.96 25.27 -14.17
N VAL A 2 6.59 26.19 -13.51
CA VAL A 2 7.41 25.96 -12.29
C VAL A 2 6.81 26.78 -11.17
N GLY A 3 6.55 26.17 -10.02
CA GLY A 3 6.08 26.84 -8.82
C GLY A 3 7.14 26.68 -7.71
N GLU A 4 7.60 27.79 -7.15
CA GLU A 4 8.54 27.84 -6.04
C GLU A 4 7.86 28.47 -4.80
N GLY A 5 8.27 28.05 -3.62
CA GLY A 5 7.82 28.69 -2.39
C GLY A 5 6.50 28.14 -1.81
N GLY A 6 6.37 26.82 -1.76
CA GLY A 6 5.22 26.15 -1.17
C GLY A 6 4.04 26.04 -2.14
N VAL A 7 4.05 24.99 -2.95
CA VAL A 7 2.95 24.67 -3.88
C VAL A 7 1.87 23.92 -3.10
N GLN A 8 0.64 24.45 -3.14
CA GLN A 8 -0.52 23.80 -2.58
C GLN A 8 -1.61 23.67 -3.66
N VAL A 9 -2.08 22.45 -3.86
CA VAL A 9 -3.22 22.16 -4.74
C VAL A 9 -4.29 21.47 -3.90
N LYS A 10 -5.50 22.00 -3.95
CA LYS A 10 -6.64 21.42 -3.26
C LYS A 10 -7.76 21.17 -4.27
N GLN A 11 -8.22 19.91 -4.34
CA GLN A 11 -9.32 19.50 -5.21
C GLN A 11 -10.21 18.52 -4.46
N TRP A 12 -11.43 18.93 -4.16
CA TRP A 12 -12.45 18.18 -3.42
C TRP A 12 -11.92 17.65 -2.08
N ASP A 13 -11.74 16.33 -1.97
CA ASP A 13 -11.24 15.58 -0.79
C ASP A 13 -9.72 15.37 -0.78
N ARG A 14 -9.02 15.95 -1.77
CA ARG A 14 -7.57 15.77 -1.94
C ARG A 14 -6.84 17.10 -1.77
N GLU A 15 -5.78 17.06 -1.03
CA GLU A 15 -4.86 18.17 -0.85
C GLU A 15 -3.43 17.69 -1.09
N VAL A 16 -2.69 18.40 -1.93
CA VAL A 16 -1.29 18.13 -2.20
C VAL A 16 -0.48 19.37 -1.83
N ARG A 17 0.60 19.19 -1.08
CA ARG A 17 1.58 20.22 -0.73
C ARG A 17 2.98 19.75 -1.10
N SER A 18 3.82 20.68 -1.55
CA SER A 18 5.25 20.46 -1.78
C SER A 18 6.00 21.79 -1.73
N ASP A 19 7.30 21.74 -1.51
CA ASP A 19 8.14 22.96 -1.55
C ASP A 19 8.33 23.43 -3.00
N PHE A 20 8.34 22.49 -3.94
CA PHE A 20 8.57 22.75 -5.36
C PHE A 20 7.77 21.81 -6.26
N ALA A 21 7.25 22.30 -7.38
CA ALA A 21 6.57 21.48 -8.39
C ALA A 21 6.90 21.92 -9.82
N ILE A 22 7.15 20.96 -10.69
CA ILE A 22 7.35 21.15 -12.14
C ILE A 22 6.31 20.31 -12.88
N TYR A 23 5.54 20.95 -13.73
CA TYR A 23 4.69 20.27 -14.70
C TYR A 23 5.33 20.36 -16.08
N THR A 24 5.51 19.21 -16.72
CA THR A 24 6.04 19.09 -18.08
C THR A 24 5.03 18.41 -18.98
N GLN A 25 4.72 19.05 -20.10
CA GLN A 25 3.89 18.48 -21.17
C GLN A 25 4.62 18.53 -22.49
N VAL A 26 4.76 17.38 -23.14
CA VAL A 26 5.30 17.26 -24.50
C VAL A 26 4.18 16.79 -25.43
N ASN A 27 3.76 17.64 -26.34
CA ASN A 27 2.77 17.34 -27.38
C ASN A 27 3.47 17.03 -28.70
N LEU A 28 3.01 16.02 -29.42
CA LEU A 28 3.59 15.63 -30.72
C LEU A 28 3.42 16.68 -31.81
N GLU A 29 2.40 17.53 -31.73
CA GLU A 29 2.09 18.54 -32.75
C GLU A 29 3.19 19.59 -32.95
N ASN A 30 4.06 19.80 -31.98
CA ASN A 30 5.16 20.77 -32.05
C ASN A 30 6.51 20.17 -32.46
N VAL A 31 6.61 18.85 -32.63
CA VAL A 31 7.87 18.14 -32.84
C VAL A 31 8.22 17.96 -34.31
N GLU A 32 7.26 18.12 -35.22
CA GLU A 32 7.54 18.02 -36.67
C GLU A 32 8.49 19.12 -37.22
N LYS A 33 8.76 20.16 -36.41
CA LYS A 33 9.63 21.28 -36.83
C LYS A 33 11.10 21.16 -36.43
N GLU A 34 11.45 20.22 -35.54
CA GLU A 34 12.83 20.03 -35.04
C GLU A 34 13.38 18.60 -35.28
N ALA A 35 12.87 17.91 -36.28
CA ALA A 35 13.38 16.57 -36.63
C ALA A 35 14.84 16.65 -37.16
N ASP A 36 15.78 16.63 -36.24
CA ASP A 36 17.17 16.27 -36.51
C ASP A 36 17.26 14.74 -36.61
N ASN A 37 17.99 14.28 -37.60
CA ASN A 37 18.30 12.96 -38.17
C ASN A 37 18.29 11.69 -37.26
N THR A 38 17.68 11.66 -36.12
CA THR A 38 17.47 10.45 -35.32
C THR A 38 16.00 10.03 -35.38
N ASN A 39 15.75 8.93 -36.06
CA ASN A 39 14.44 8.32 -36.37
C ASN A 39 13.57 7.94 -35.16
N LYS A 40 13.58 8.71 -34.06
CA LYS A 40 12.80 8.44 -32.87
C LYS A 40 12.01 9.70 -32.47
N LEU A 41 10.78 9.78 -32.94
CA LEU A 41 9.81 10.77 -32.45
C LEU A 41 9.69 10.66 -30.92
N PRO A 42 9.80 11.78 -30.18
CA PRO A 42 9.57 11.76 -28.75
C PRO A 42 8.16 11.29 -28.45
N LYS A 43 8.01 10.39 -27.49
CA LYS A 43 6.70 9.94 -27.04
C LYS A 43 5.99 11.07 -26.28
N PRO A 44 4.67 11.23 -26.42
CA PRO A 44 3.93 12.19 -25.63
C PRO A 44 4.16 11.93 -24.13
N GLN A 45 4.41 12.97 -23.37
CA GLN A 45 4.64 12.90 -21.94
C GLN A 45 3.84 13.96 -21.24
N GLN A 46 3.24 13.62 -20.11
CA GLN A 46 2.63 14.54 -19.17
C GLN A 46 3.10 14.13 -17.78
N THR A 47 4.05 14.85 -17.22
CA THR A 47 4.65 14.53 -15.93
C THR A 47 4.48 15.69 -14.95
N LEU A 48 4.21 15.35 -13.71
CA LEU A 48 4.26 16.27 -12.58
C LEU A 48 5.33 15.77 -11.60
N GLN A 49 6.37 16.56 -11.40
CA GLN A 49 7.41 16.32 -10.43
C GLN A 49 7.22 17.26 -9.24
N MET A 50 7.22 16.72 -8.04
CA MET A 50 7.12 17.47 -6.79
C MET A 50 8.32 17.10 -5.90
N GLN A 51 8.87 18.07 -5.21
CA GLN A 51 10.06 17.91 -4.37
C GLN A 51 9.92 18.70 -3.06
N GLY A 52 10.51 18.15 -1.99
CA GLY A 52 10.56 18.72 -0.67
C GLY A 52 9.22 18.63 0.06
N ASN A 53 9.21 17.92 1.18
CA ASN A 53 8.06 17.79 2.08
C ASN A 53 6.72 17.54 1.35
N VAL A 54 6.72 16.62 0.36
CA VAL A 54 5.51 16.32 -0.40
C VAL A 54 4.51 15.62 0.52
N ILE A 55 3.35 16.23 0.72
CA ILE A 55 2.26 15.70 1.51
C ILE A 55 1.03 15.57 0.61
N VAL A 56 0.51 14.36 0.47
CA VAL A 56 -0.76 14.08 -0.21
C VAL A 56 -1.76 13.64 0.85
N LYS A 57 -2.85 14.38 0.99
CA LYS A 57 -3.96 14.07 1.90
C LYS A 57 -5.17 13.64 1.10
N THR A 58 -5.80 12.56 1.52
CA THR A 58 -7.05 12.05 0.96
C THR A 58 -8.01 11.69 2.08
N ALA A 59 -9.27 11.39 1.77
CA ALA A 59 -10.23 10.89 2.77
C ALA A 59 -9.77 9.56 3.40
N GLN A 60 -9.03 8.72 2.64
CA GLN A 60 -8.57 7.41 3.10
C GLN A 60 -7.24 7.47 3.86
N GLY A 61 -6.50 8.59 3.82
CA GLY A 61 -5.23 8.67 4.52
C GLY A 61 -4.26 9.71 3.96
N ASN A 62 -3.03 9.64 4.43
CA ASN A 62 -1.95 10.57 4.08
C ASN A 62 -0.76 9.84 3.48
N VAL A 63 -0.10 10.47 2.53
CA VAL A 63 1.19 10.05 1.99
C VAL A 63 2.19 11.18 2.18
N ILE A 64 3.34 10.87 2.76
CA ILE A 64 4.44 11.81 2.98
C ILE A 64 5.66 11.25 2.26
N SER A 65 6.34 12.09 1.48
CA SER A 65 7.52 11.72 0.68
C SER A 65 8.39 12.95 0.42
N ASP A 66 9.66 12.75 0.09
CA ASP A 66 10.53 13.85 -0.29
C ASP A 66 10.44 14.18 -1.78
N ASN A 67 10.26 13.15 -2.61
CA ASN A 67 10.10 13.30 -4.04
C ASN A 67 8.91 12.49 -4.55
N VAL A 68 8.17 13.06 -5.47
CA VAL A 68 7.08 12.39 -6.19
C VAL A 68 7.17 12.73 -7.67
N LEU A 69 7.20 11.68 -8.51
CA LEU A 69 7.10 11.80 -9.95
C LEU A 69 5.82 11.11 -10.42
N LEU A 70 4.90 11.86 -11.01
CA LEU A 70 3.68 11.35 -11.61
C LEU A 70 3.80 11.35 -13.13
N ASP A 71 3.60 10.21 -13.78
CA ASP A 71 3.35 10.11 -15.23
C ASP A 71 1.85 9.97 -15.44
N LEU A 72 1.21 11.06 -15.81
CA LEU A 72 -0.24 11.15 -15.93
C LEU A 72 -0.77 10.30 -17.09
N LEU A 73 0.01 10.16 -18.17
CA LEU A 73 -0.39 9.34 -19.31
C LEU A 73 -0.27 7.85 -19.02
N LYS A 74 0.74 7.45 -18.26
CA LYS A 74 0.91 6.05 -17.84
C LYS A 74 0.13 5.69 -16.59
N GLN A 75 -0.44 6.68 -15.90
CA GLN A 75 -1.08 6.49 -14.60
C GLN A 75 -0.14 5.82 -13.60
N HIS A 76 1.08 6.32 -13.55
CA HIS A 76 2.16 5.75 -12.77
C HIS A 76 2.75 6.81 -11.85
N ALA A 77 2.98 6.46 -10.59
CA ALA A 77 3.63 7.32 -9.61
C ALA A 77 4.86 6.64 -9.03
N ILE A 78 5.93 7.40 -8.88
CA ILE A 78 7.14 7.01 -8.15
C ILE A 78 7.29 7.99 -6.99
N LEU A 79 7.44 7.45 -5.80
CA LEU A 79 7.71 8.18 -4.57
C LEU A 79 9.06 7.74 -4.04
N GLU A 80 9.86 8.68 -3.54
CA GLU A 80 11.19 8.41 -3.01
C GLU A 80 11.41 9.24 -1.74
N GLY A 81 11.94 8.59 -0.71
CA GLY A 81 12.49 9.23 0.48
C GLY A 81 13.98 9.51 0.28
N LEU A 82 14.47 10.62 0.82
CA LEU A 82 15.88 11.01 0.68
C LEU A 82 16.81 10.30 1.66
N ASP A 83 16.26 9.78 2.77
CA ASP A 83 17.04 9.18 3.84
C ASP A 83 16.50 7.80 4.20
N THR A 84 17.40 6.91 4.62
CA THR A 84 17.08 5.59 5.18
C THR A 84 16.62 5.65 6.64
N SER A 85 16.74 6.83 7.30
CA SER A 85 16.18 7.05 8.64
C SER A 85 14.65 7.04 8.60
N LYS A 86 14.00 6.76 9.73
CA LYS A 86 12.53 6.75 9.80
C LYS A 86 11.88 8.07 9.36
N GLU A 87 12.59 9.19 9.54
CA GLU A 87 12.09 10.53 9.23
C GLU A 87 12.17 10.88 7.73
N GLY A 88 13.16 10.31 6.99
CA GLY A 88 13.34 10.53 5.55
C GLY A 88 12.78 9.43 4.66
N ARG A 89 11.94 8.54 5.20
CA ARG A 89 11.28 7.47 4.43
C ARG A 89 9.88 7.91 3.99
N ILE A 90 9.42 7.30 2.90
CA ILE A 90 8.01 7.41 2.51
C ILE A 90 7.16 6.88 3.68
N ARG A 91 6.17 7.67 4.08
CA ARG A 91 5.21 7.31 5.11
C ARG A 91 3.80 7.33 4.53
N ILE A 92 3.11 6.22 4.62
CA ILE A 92 1.72 6.08 4.21
C ILE A 92 0.90 5.73 5.44
N GLU A 93 -0.08 6.57 5.74
CA GLU A 93 -1.06 6.37 6.81
C GLU A 93 -2.41 6.15 6.14
N ALA A 94 -3.05 5.01 6.38
CA ALA A 94 -4.36 4.69 5.81
C ALA A 94 -5.35 4.27 6.89
N ASN A 95 -6.61 4.72 6.74
CA ASN A 95 -7.74 4.26 7.53
C ASN A 95 -8.56 3.28 6.68
N LEU A 96 -8.67 2.03 7.12
CA LEU A 96 -9.37 0.97 6.39
C LEU A 96 -10.82 0.77 6.86
N SER A 97 -11.34 1.64 7.73
CA SER A 97 -12.69 1.54 8.29
C SER A 97 -13.80 1.46 7.24
N ASP A 98 -13.58 2.02 6.05
CA ASP A 98 -14.58 2.08 4.99
C ASP A 98 -14.58 0.86 4.06
N LEU A 99 -13.54 0.02 4.12
CA LEU A 99 -13.42 -1.19 3.30
C LEU A 99 -14.16 -2.40 3.91
N GLU A 100 -14.32 -2.44 5.23
CA GLU A 100 -14.98 -3.55 5.92
C GLU A 100 -16.52 -3.44 5.92
N THR A 101 -17.09 -2.23 5.81
CA THR A 101 -18.54 -2.01 5.86
C THR A 101 -19.28 -2.44 4.58
N ASN A 102 -18.62 -2.60 3.46
CA ASN A 102 -19.25 -3.04 2.20
C ASN A 102 -19.36 -4.57 2.05
N ARG A 103 -18.71 -5.37 2.90
CA ARG A 103 -18.78 -6.86 2.82
C ARG A 103 -20.09 -7.46 3.38
N GLY A 104 -20.92 -6.69 4.09
CA GLY A 104 -22.09 -7.19 4.83
C GLY A 104 -23.46 -6.92 4.21
N LYS A 105 -23.60 -6.15 3.15
CA LYS A 105 -24.89 -5.89 2.51
C LYS A 105 -25.18 -6.85 1.37
N LYS A 106 -25.47 -8.10 1.72
CA LYS A 106 -26.34 -8.95 0.90
C LYS A 106 -27.74 -8.38 1.02
N GLU A 107 -28.30 -7.95 -0.11
CA GLU A 107 -29.68 -7.51 -0.22
C GLU A 107 -30.61 -8.59 0.36
N THR A 108 -31.26 -8.29 1.46
CA THR A 108 -32.45 -8.98 1.93
C THR A 108 -33.53 -7.93 2.09
N GLU A 109 -34.67 -8.23 1.51
CA GLU A 109 -35.88 -7.42 1.45
C GLU A 109 -36.36 -6.85 2.80
N PRO A 110 -37.22 -5.81 2.80
CA PRO A 110 -37.55 -5.06 3.99
C PRO A 110 -38.66 -5.77 4.79
N GLU A 111 -38.40 -6.18 6.00
CA GLU A 111 -39.45 -6.45 6.98
C GLU A 111 -39.38 -5.48 8.17
N LEU A 112 -40.62 -5.06 8.54
CA LEU A 112 -41.02 -3.99 9.41
C LEU A 112 -40.51 -4.09 10.87
N GLN A 113 -40.12 -2.91 11.36
CA GLN A 113 -40.32 -2.32 12.71
C GLN A 113 -40.20 -3.23 13.95
N ASN A 114 -39.29 -2.92 14.88
CA ASN A 114 -39.59 -2.19 16.12
C ASN A 114 -38.36 -2.05 17.03
N THR A 115 -38.17 -0.80 17.41
CA THR A 115 -37.70 -0.26 18.70
C THR A 115 -36.59 -0.97 19.47
N SER A 116 -35.67 -0.11 19.78
CA SER A 116 -34.94 0.15 21.03
C SER A 116 -33.48 -0.31 21.10
N GLU A 117 -32.75 0.69 21.50
CA GLU A 117 -31.51 0.72 22.26
C GLU A 117 -30.20 0.73 21.48
N GLU A 118 -29.64 1.90 21.56
CA GLU A 118 -28.29 2.31 21.30
C GLU A 118 -27.27 1.28 21.80
N ALA A 119 -26.79 0.44 20.90
CA ALA A 119 -25.46 -0.11 21.02
C ALA A 119 -24.57 0.71 20.07
N SER A 120 -23.92 1.73 20.61
CA SER A 120 -22.77 2.38 20.00
C SER A 120 -21.71 1.29 19.78
N GLN A 121 -21.80 0.61 18.65
CA GLN A 121 -20.68 -0.18 18.16
C GLN A 121 -19.58 0.84 17.79
N ASN A 122 -18.66 1.05 18.72
CA ASN A 122 -17.34 1.59 18.41
C ASN A 122 -16.70 0.65 17.37
N SER A 123 -16.94 0.90 16.10
CA SER A 123 -16.14 0.32 15.05
C SER A 123 -14.76 0.97 15.17
N GLU A 124 -13.84 0.29 15.84
CA GLU A 124 -12.46 0.70 15.92
C GLU A 124 -11.93 0.75 14.47
N SER A 125 -11.63 1.96 14.03
CA SER A 125 -11.08 2.17 12.68
C SER A 125 -9.73 1.47 12.56
N THR A 126 -9.59 0.56 11.60
CA THR A 126 -8.31 -0.07 11.30
C THR A 126 -7.37 0.96 10.69
N GLN A 127 -6.27 1.21 11.36
CA GLN A 127 -5.20 2.09 10.88
C GLN A 127 -4.03 1.25 10.39
N VAL A 128 -3.46 1.64 9.25
CA VAL A 128 -2.24 1.07 8.70
C VAL A 128 -1.21 2.18 8.53
N LEU A 129 -0.02 1.95 9.07
CA LEU A 129 1.17 2.74 8.84
C LEU A 129 2.14 1.91 8.00
N LEU A 130 2.60 2.44 6.86
CA LEU A 130 3.62 1.82 6.02
C LEU A 130 4.80 2.79 5.83
N LEU A 131 6.01 2.28 6.02
CA LEU A 131 7.27 2.97 5.80
C LEU A 131 8.08 2.23 4.73
N ALA A 132 8.65 2.96 3.77
CA ALA A 132 9.52 2.42 2.72
C ALA A 132 10.50 3.48 2.21
N SER A 133 11.60 3.07 1.60
CA SER A 133 12.52 4.02 0.95
C SER A 133 12.00 4.47 -0.42
N ARG A 134 11.28 3.59 -1.11
CA ARG A 134 10.71 3.83 -2.44
C ARG A 134 9.36 3.18 -2.59
N ALA A 135 8.44 3.86 -3.28
CA ALA A 135 7.16 3.29 -3.69
C ALA A 135 6.91 3.53 -5.17
N VAL A 136 6.30 2.55 -5.83
CA VAL A 136 5.87 2.61 -7.23
C VAL A 136 4.40 2.22 -7.30
N LEU A 137 3.56 3.14 -7.73
CA LEU A 137 2.13 2.92 -7.91
C LEU A 137 1.86 2.83 -9.41
N ASP A 138 1.37 1.69 -9.88
CA ASP A 138 0.99 1.46 -11.28
C ASP A 138 -0.52 1.16 -11.34
N ASN A 139 -1.29 2.21 -11.63
CA ASN A 139 -2.75 2.09 -11.66
C ASN A 139 -3.25 1.22 -12.82
N ARG A 140 -2.50 1.12 -13.92
CA ARG A 140 -2.87 0.25 -15.05
C ARG A 140 -2.69 -1.21 -14.74
N LYS A 141 -1.73 -1.54 -13.89
CA LYS A 141 -1.49 -2.90 -13.42
C LYS A 141 -2.22 -3.22 -12.14
N HIS A 142 -2.91 -2.24 -11.56
CA HIS A 142 -3.53 -2.35 -10.25
C HIS A 142 -2.54 -2.84 -9.18
N GLN A 143 -1.33 -2.25 -9.16
CA GLN A 143 -0.24 -2.66 -8.28
C GLN A 143 0.34 -1.47 -7.54
N ALA A 144 0.68 -1.70 -6.27
CA ALA A 144 1.52 -0.82 -5.48
C ALA A 144 2.72 -1.61 -4.95
N MET A 145 3.92 -1.15 -5.23
CA MET A 145 5.17 -1.80 -4.87
C MET A 145 5.97 -0.90 -3.94
N PHE A 146 6.44 -1.44 -2.84
CA PHE A 146 7.24 -0.77 -1.82
C PHE A 146 8.58 -1.48 -1.67
N GLU A 147 9.66 -0.73 -1.62
CA GLU A 147 11.03 -1.25 -1.58
C GLU A 147 11.89 -0.49 -0.57
N GLY A 148 12.89 -1.18 -0.04
CA GLY A 148 13.89 -0.65 0.87
C GLY A 148 13.43 -0.63 2.32
N ASN A 149 13.69 -1.73 3.02
CA ASN A 149 13.38 -1.91 4.44
C ASN A 149 11.92 -1.56 4.76
N VAL A 150 10.99 -2.24 4.11
CA VAL A 150 9.56 -1.96 4.25
C VAL A 150 9.08 -2.41 5.63
N GLU A 151 8.45 -1.50 6.34
CA GLU A 151 7.80 -1.75 7.62
C GLU A 151 6.32 -1.43 7.50
N MET A 152 5.45 -2.31 7.97
CA MET A 152 4.01 -2.07 8.02
C MET A 152 3.48 -2.40 9.41
N GLU A 153 2.70 -1.49 9.97
CA GLU A 153 2.03 -1.67 11.25
C GLU A 153 0.52 -1.53 11.06
N ARG A 154 -0.25 -2.43 11.64
CA ARG A 154 -1.71 -2.40 11.62
C ARG A 154 -2.25 -2.37 13.05
N THR A 155 -3.16 -1.42 13.30
CA THR A 155 -3.87 -1.26 14.57
C THR A 155 -5.39 -1.23 14.30
N PRO A 156 -6.25 -1.94 15.03
CA PRO A 156 -5.94 -2.86 16.13
C PRO A 156 -5.35 -4.19 15.65
N GLY A 157 -4.90 -5.00 16.59
CA GLY A 157 -4.31 -6.33 16.33
C GLY A 157 -2.79 -6.35 16.45
N ASN A 158 -2.14 -5.17 16.49
CA ASN A 158 -0.69 -5.00 16.66
C ASN A 158 0.09 -5.95 15.74
N LEU A 159 -0.33 -6.01 14.46
CA LEU A 159 0.39 -6.74 13.44
C LEU A 159 1.51 -5.86 12.91
N TYR A 160 2.74 -6.33 13.03
CA TYR A 160 3.91 -5.71 12.43
C TYR A 160 4.47 -6.63 11.33
N ILE A 161 4.79 -6.05 10.18
CA ILE A 161 5.39 -6.75 9.03
C ILE A 161 6.64 -6.01 8.62
N HIS A 162 7.72 -6.76 8.46
CA HIS A 162 8.98 -6.28 7.90
C HIS A 162 9.36 -7.12 6.68
N ALA A 163 9.85 -6.47 5.60
CA ALA A 163 10.36 -7.13 4.41
C ALA A 163 11.27 -6.18 3.61
N GLY A 164 12.16 -6.72 2.78
CA GLY A 164 12.92 -5.89 1.83
C GLY A 164 12.02 -5.26 0.76
N LYS A 165 10.95 -5.98 0.36
CA LYS A 165 9.99 -5.52 -0.65
C LYS A 165 8.60 -6.08 -0.38
N ILE A 166 7.57 -5.24 -0.55
CA ILE A 166 6.16 -5.63 -0.51
C ILE A 166 5.48 -5.17 -1.80
N THR A 167 4.68 -6.06 -2.41
CA THR A 167 3.83 -5.74 -3.56
C THR A 167 2.38 -6.02 -3.21
N LEU A 168 1.52 -5.03 -3.36
CA LEU A 168 0.08 -5.14 -3.23
C LEU A 168 -0.53 -5.30 -4.61
N HIS A 169 -1.43 -6.25 -4.77
CA HIS A 169 -2.23 -6.45 -5.98
C HIS A 169 -3.68 -6.11 -5.66
N LEU A 170 -4.24 -5.22 -6.45
CA LEU A 170 -5.59 -4.69 -6.29
C LEU A 170 -6.49 -5.22 -7.43
N ASN A 171 -7.79 -5.23 -7.21
CA ASN A 171 -8.75 -5.47 -8.29
C ASN A 171 -9.07 -4.16 -9.04
N GLU A 172 -9.97 -4.23 -10.02
CA GLU A 172 -10.43 -3.05 -10.78
C GLU A 172 -11.14 -2.00 -9.90
N SER A 173 -11.72 -2.42 -8.78
CA SER A 173 -12.35 -1.54 -7.78
C SER A 173 -11.35 -0.97 -6.77
N GLN A 174 -10.04 -1.20 -6.95
CA GLN A 174 -8.95 -0.79 -6.05
C GLN A 174 -9.00 -1.47 -4.67
N GLU A 175 -9.65 -2.63 -4.58
CA GLU A 175 -9.66 -3.44 -3.36
C GLU A 175 -8.48 -4.41 -3.37
N LEU A 176 -7.89 -4.64 -2.20
CA LEU A 176 -6.78 -5.56 -2.03
C LEU A 176 -7.21 -7.00 -2.32
N GLN A 177 -6.47 -7.69 -3.16
CA GLN A 177 -6.65 -9.12 -3.46
C GLN A 177 -5.53 -9.97 -2.91
N PHE A 178 -4.30 -9.50 -3.10
CA PHE A 178 -3.12 -10.29 -2.82
C PHE A 178 -1.96 -9.41 -2.36
N ILE A 179 -1.21 -9.87 -1.36
CA ILE A 179 0.03 -9.26 -0.91
C ILE A 179 1.18 -10.24 -1.13
N GLN A 180 2.27 -9.77 -1.69
CA GLN A 180 3.51 -10.51 -1.79
C GLN A 180 4.62 -9.76 -1.07
N ALA A 181 5.31 -10.43 -0.15
CA ALA A 181 6.46 -9.93 0.57
C ALA A 181 7.68 -10.81 0.26
N VAL A 182 8.83 -10.20 0.03
CA VAL A 182 10.06 -10.93 -0.26
C VAL A 182 11.26 -10.26 0.42
N GLN A 183 12.32 -11.04 0.65
CA GLN A 183 13.56 -10.64 1.33
C GLN A 183 13.37 -10.38 2.82
N GLU A 184 13.80 -11.34 3.63
CA GLU A 184 13.81 -11.26 5.09
C GLU A 184 12.44 -10.94 5.68
N VAL A 185 11.43 -11.68 5.25
CA VAL A 185 10.06 -11.45 5.69
C VAL A 185 9.88 -11.85 7.16
N CYS A 186 9.34 -10.95 7.95
CA CYS A 186 9.00 -11.17 9.35
C CYS A 186 7.60 -10.62 9.64
N PHE A 187 6.75 -11.44 10.25
CA PHE A 187 5.46 -11.05 10.79
C PHE A 187 5.51 -11.18 12.30
N GLU A 188 5.09 -10.15 13.00
CA GLU A 188 5.03 -10.14 14.46
C GLU A 188 3.63 -9.76 14.94
N GLN A 189 3.10 -10.54 15.86
CA GLN A 189 1.89 -10.25 16.62
C GLN A 189 2.15 -10.60 18.09
N PRO A 190 1.38 -10.11 19.05
CA PRO A 190 1.52 -10.50 20.45
C PRO A 190 1.55 -12.02 20.64
N GLY A 191 2.68 -12.53 21.10
CA GLY A 191 2.88 -13.97 21.35
C GLY A 191 3.15 -14.82 20.11
N ARG A 192 3.33 -14.24 18.91
CA ARG A 192 3.58 -14.97 17.66
C ARG A 192 4.58 -14.24 16.78
N VAL A 193 5.50 -14.99 16.20
CA VAL A 193 6.47 -14.50 15.20
C VAL A 193 6.51 -15.51 14.07
N ALA A 194 6.47 -15.04 12.82
CA ALA A 194 6.66 -15.86 11.64
C ALA A 194 7.73 -15.24 10.75
N LYS A 195 8.63 -16.06 10.21
CA LYS A 195 9.73 -15.64 9.33
C LYS A 195 9.79 -16.52 8.10
N ALA A 196 10.22 -15.95 6.97
CA ALA A 196 10.46 -16.69 5.72
C ALA A 196 11.30 -15.85 4.75
N ASP A 197 11.80 -16.47 3.69
CA ASP A 197 12.43 -15.74 2.59
C ASP A 197 11.38 -14.98 1.76
N GLN A 198 10.17 -15.59 1.64
CA GLN A 198 9.01 -15.02 0.93
C GLN A 198 7.72 -15.32 1.69
N ALA A 199 6.75 -14.45 1.55
CA ALA A 199 5.41 -14.69 2.02
C ALA A 199 4.38 -14.13 1.05
N SER A 200 3.25 -14.80 0.95
CA SER A 200 2.10 -14.32 0.20
C SER A 200 0.83 -14.40 1.05
N PHE A 201 0.01 -13.38 0.98
CA PHE A 201 -1.28 -13.31 1.65
C PHE A 201 -2.39 -13.18 0.61
N ASP A 202 -3.34 -14.09 0.66
CA ASP A 202 -4.54 -14.08 -0.17
C ASP A 202 -5.73 -13.56 0.66
N GLU A 203 -6.25 -12.41 0.26
CA GLU A 203 -7.34 -11.73 0.98
C GLU A 203 -8.67 -12.48 0.86
N ILE A 204 -8.89 -13.24 -0.22
CA ILE A 204 -10.14 -13.98 -0.43
C ILE A 204 -10.20 -15.21 0.46
N THR A 205 -9.12 -15.97 0.49
CA THR A 205 -9.02 -17.22 1.28
C THR A 205 -8.55 -16.98 2.70
N GLN A 206 -8.10 -15.76 3.04
CA GLN A 206 -7.53 -15.40 4.33
C GLN A 206 -6.36 -16.32 4.72
N THR A 207 -5.52 -16.65 3.75
CA THR A 207 -4.38 -17.55 3.95
C THR A 207 -3.05 -16.81 3.75
N ILE A 208 -2.07 -17.14 4.59
CA ILE A 208 -0.67 -16.76 4.42
C ILE A 208 0.12 -18.02 4.05
N LEU A 209 0.84 -17.95 2.94
CA LEU A 209 1.84 -18.94 2.56
C LEU A 209 3.23 -18.36 2.86
N LEU A 210 4.01 -19.05 3.69
CA LEU A 210 5.42 -18.77 3.97
C LEU A 210 6.27 -19.75 3.18
N GLU A 211 7.28 -19.25 2.46
CA GLU A 211 8.16 -20.07 1.62
C GLU A 211 9.63 -19.70 1.81
N GLY A 212 10.48 -20.73 1.82
CA GLY A 212 11.93 -20.61 2.03
C GLY A 212 12.27 -20.31 3.48
N ASN A 213 12.96 -21.26 4.14
CA ASN A 213 13.37 -21.15 5.54
C ASN A 213 12.21 -20.70 6.46
N ALA A 214 11.01 -21.22 6.19
CA ALA A 214 9.82 -20.82 6.91
C ALA A 214 9.86 -21.26 8.37
N GLU A 215 9.61 -20.34 9.29
CA GLU A 215 9.63 -20.54 10.72
C GLU A 215 8.44 -19.83 11.36
N VAL A 216 7.74 -20.51 12.27
CA VAL A 216 6.65 -19.94 13.06
C VAL A 216 6.84 -20.28 14.52
N GLN A 217 6.86 -19.27 15.36
CA GLN A 217 6.87 -19.40 16.81
C GLN A 217 5.58 -18.84 17.40
N SER A 218 4.90 -19.64 18.25
CA SER A 218 3.67 -19.23 18.93
C SER A 218 3.71 -19.78 20.37
N GLY A 219 3.95 -18.92 21.35
CA GLY A 219 4.16 -19.32 22.72
C GLY A 219 5.34 -20.33 22.86
N GLN A 220 5.03 -21.56 23.29
CA GLN A 220 6.02 -22.64 23.39
C GLN A 220 6.14 -23.50 22.13
N TYR A 221 5.31 -23.28 21.13
CA TYR A 221 5.32 -24.04 19.87
C TYR A 221 6.25 -23.37 18.87
N HIS A 222 7.08 -24.21 18.24
CA HIS A 222 8.01 -23.81 17.19
C HIS A 222 7.87 -24.77 16.01
N LEU A 223 7.64 -24.23 14.83
CA LEU A 223 7.48 -24.97 13.60
C LEU A 223 8.45 -24.43 12.56
N GLN A 224 9.16 -25.32 11.87
CA GLN A 224 10.05 -25.01 10.76
C GLN A 224 9.76 -25.88 9.57
N GLY A 225 9.96 -25.35 8.35
CA GLY A 225 9.80 -26.11 7.12
C GLY A 225 10.16 -25.27 5.90
N ASN A 226 10.13 -25.91 4.72
CA ASN A 226 10.34 -25.21 3.46
C ASN A 226 9.11 -24.36 3.07
N SER A 227 7.93 -24.79 3.49
CA SER A 227 6.67 -24.08 3.26
C SER A 227 5.71 -24.30 4.42
N ILE A 228 5.08 -23.24 4.89
CA ILE A 228 4.09 -23.27 5.96
C ILE A 228 2.86 -22.46 5.52
N ASN A 229 1.69 -23.09 5.55
CA ASN A 229 0.42 -22.42 5.37
C ASN A 229 -0.18 -22.03 6.72
N LEU A 230 -0.59 -20.77 6.84
CA LEU A 230 -1.29 -20.22 7.99
C LEU A 230 -2.66 -19.73 7.56
N TYR A 231 -3.67 -19.92 8.40
CA TYR A 231 -4.99 -19.36 8.22
C TYR A 231 -5.20 -18.20 9.18
N LEU A 232 -5.70 -17.08 8.67
CA LEU A 232 -6.12 -15.94 9.48
C LEU A 232 -7.57 -16.15 9.89
N ASP A 233 -7.81 -16.48 11.16
CA ASP A 233 -9.15 -16.37 11.73
C ASP A 233 -9.29 -14.98 12.36
N VAL A 234 -10.22 -14.19 11.84
CA VAL A 234 -10.48 -12.81 12.30
C VAL A 234 -10.76 -12.74 13.80
N ASN A 235 -11.29 -13.83 14.38
CA ASN A 235 -11.65 -13.92 15.79
C ASN A 235 -10.60 -14.62 16.67
N LYS A 236 -9.71 -15.44 16.09
CA LYS A 236 -8.76 -16.28 16.81
C LYS A 236 -7.30 -16.03 16.47
N GLY A 237 -7.04 -15.22 15.43
CA GLY A 237 -5.70 -14.96 14.91
C GLY A 237 -5.21 -16.05 13.94
N ILE A 238 -3.90 -16.28 13.87
CA ILE A 238 -3.29 -17.18 12.90
C ILE A 238 -3.40 -18.64 13.38
N GLU A 239 -4.00 -19.52 12.55
CA GLU A 239 -3.97 -20.99 12.74
C GLU A 239 -3.00 -21.64 11.75
N ILE A 240 -2.21 -22.63 12.22
CA ILE A 240 -1.26 -23.36 11.38
C ILE A 240 -2.01 -24.43 10.60
N GLY A 241 -2.04 -24.32 9.26
CA GLY A 241 -2.72 -25.29 8.40
C GLY A 241 -1.85 -26.49 8.03
N ARG A 242 -0.72 -26.26 7.37
CA ARG A 242 0.21 -27.33 6.93
C ARG A 242 1.65 -26.83 6.90
N ALA A 243 2.58 -27.69 7.28
CA ALA A 243 4.00 -27.51 7.07
C ALA A 243 4.55 -28.63 6.18
N HIS A 244 5.39 -28.28 5.20
CA HIS A 244 6.18 -29.23 4.41
C HIS A 244 7.65 -29.03 4.75
N VAL A 245 8.28 -30.11 5.11
CA VAL A 245 9.72 -30.19 5.48
C VAL A 245 10.54 -30.52 4.25
#